data_a11f23aa1c52c89c7161b83b5a264972
#
_entry.id   a11f23aa1c52c89c7161b83b5a264972
#
_cell.length_a   1.000
_cell.length_b   1.000
_cell.length_c   1.000
_cell.angle_alpha   90.00
_cell.angle_beta   90.00
_cell.angle_gamma   90.00
#
_symmetry.space_group_name_H-M   'P 1'
#
loop_
_entity.id
_entity.type
_entity.pdbx_description
1 polymer ?
#
loop_
_entity_poly.entity_id
_entity_poly.type
_entity_poly.pdbx_seq_one_letter_code
_entity_poly.pdbx_strand_id
1 'polypeptide(L)'
;MVSRSSDRRWFLQSTAAASMMALAPMPGLAQPRVRGPEFAKSVPFNGETLALRAAELAQQPFAMRKSPAPDITSRIDYQSHGGVQYDRDKALFADAGGTFPLTFFPLGQYFPRPVKIFAVSGGASAEVKYSPALFDIPADNIIAQLPDDAGFAGFRIHETRDRDDWKTQDWAAFLGASYFRAIGALGQYGISARGITVNTATSGAEEFPDF
;
A
#
# COMPACT_ATOMS: atom_id res chain seq x y z
N MET A 1 65.37 45.34 -12.85
CA MET A 1 63.96 45.47 -13.24
C MET A 1 63.10 44.85 -12.19
N VAL A 2 62.16 45.60 -11.70
CA VAL A 2 61.63 45.66 -10.37
C VAL A 2 60.72 44.42 -10.07
N SER A 3 61.11 43.70 -9.03
CA SER A 3 60.22 42.72 -8.28
C SER A 3 59.32 43.53 -7.37
N ARG A 4 58.03 43.25 -7.39
CA ARG A 4 57.07 43.61 -6.32
C ARG A 4 56.40 42.42 -5.78
N SER A 5 56.83 42.01 -4.59
CA SER A 5 56.13 41.14 -3.67
C SER A 5 54.83 41.83 -3.22
N SER A 6 53.69 41.20 -3.39
CA SER A 6 52.43 41.66 -2.82
C SER A 6 52.11 40.88 -1.55
N ASP A 7 51.91 41.61 -0.48
CA ASP A 7 51.72 41.23 0.87
C ASP A 7 50.40 40.39 1.07
N ARG A 8 50.60 39.25 1.67
CA ARG A 8 49.53 38.32 2.15
C ARG A 8 48.93 38.69 3.53
N ARG A 9 48.93 39.95 3.91
CA ARG A 9 48.55 40.34 5.29
C ARG A 9 47.24 41.09 5.45
N TRP A 10 46.39 41.13 4.45
CA TRP A 10 45.12 41.89 4.51
C TRP A 10 43.83 41.05 4.60
N PHE A 11 43.93 39.78 4.99
CA PHE A 11 42.74 38.90 4.99
C PHE A 11 42.29 38.39 6.37
N LEU A 12 42.71 39.02 7.45
CA LEU A 12 42.38 38.54 8.81
C LEU A 12 41.81 39.64 9.73
N GLN A 13 40.98 40.53 9.22
CA GLN A 13 40.14 41.38 10.09
C GLN A 13 38.82 41.69 9.41
N SER A 14 37.96 40.66 9.31
CA SER A 14 36.55 40.87 9.09
C SER A 14 35.82 40.17 10.24
N THR A 15 35.47 40.96 11.21
CA THR A 15 34.63 40.65 12.34
C THR A 15 33.35 39.94 11.88
N ALA A 16 33.15 38.73 12.32
CA ALA A 16 31.90 38.00 12.19
C ALA A 16 30.85 38.66 13.08
N ALA A 17 30.04 39.53 12.50
CA ALA A 17 28.75 39.91 13.09
C ALA A 17 27.75 38.76 12.84
N ALA A 18 27.60 37.85 13.80
CA ALA A 18 26.58 36.86 13.79
C ALA A 18 25.23 37.56 14.01
N SER A 19 24.54 37.88 12.94
CA SER A 19 23.14 38.24 12.99
C SER A 19 22.31 37.00 13.37
N MET A 20 21.95 36.87 14.64
CA MET A 20 20.89 35.98 15.07
C MET A 20 19.57 36.50 14.46
N MET A 21 19.22 36.02 13.28
CA MET A 21 17.85 36.11 12.78
C MET A 21 17.05 35.16 13.64
N ALA A 22 16.26 35.73 14.57
CA ALA A 22 15.20 35.00 15.23
C ALA A 22 14.25 34.50 14.15
N LEU A 23 14.25 33.19 13.91
CA LEU A 23 13.24 32.50 13.13
C LEU A 23 11.91 32.69 13.89
N ALA A 24 11.11 33.69 13.51
CA ALA A 24 9.71 33.74 13.90
C ALA A 24 9.07 32.42 13.44
N PRO A 25 8.28 31.75 14.30
CA PRO A 25 7.55 30.57 13.87
C PRO A 25 6.64 31.01 12.71
N MET A 26 6.93 30.50 11.51
CA MET A 26 6.02 30.63 10.40
C MET A 26 4.68 30.02 10.82
N PRO A 27 3.53 30.69 10.58
CA PRO A 27 2.25 30.07 10.80
C PRO A 27 2.27 28.78 10.00
N GLY A 28 2.14 27.64 10.70
CA GLY A 28 2.19 26.32 10.09
C GLY A 28 1.16 26.29 8.98
N LEU A 29 1.65 26.18 7.75
CA LEU A 29 0.82 25.72 6.66
C LEU A 29 0.22 24.42 7.16
N ALA A 30 -1.10 24.42 7.41
CA ALA A 30 -1.82 23.21 7.74
C ALA A 30 -1.47 22.22 6.63
N GLN A 31 -0.68 21.21 6.96
CA GLN A 31 -0.38 20.16 5.99
C GLN A 31 -1.74 19.64 5.57
N PRO A 32 -2.01 19.54 4.27
CA PRO A 32 -3.23 18.93 3.80
C PRO A 32 -3.33 17.57 4.50
N ARG A 33 -4.39 17.33 5.25
CA ARG A 33 -4.65 16.03 5.88
C ARG A 33 -4.62 15.05 4.72
N VAL A 34 -3.61 14.19 4.70
CA VAL A 34 -3.51 13.13 3.71
C VAL A 34 -4.77 12.29 3.86
N ARG A 35 -5.68 12.44 2.92
CA ARG A 35 -6.88 11.61 2.83
C ARG A 35 -6.41 10.27 2.28
N GLY A 36 -6.18 9.28 3.14
CA GLY A 36 -5.69 7.98 2.70
C GLY A 36 -5.42 7.06 3.87
N PRO A 37 -4.99 5.82 3.60
CA PRO A 37 -4.61 4.89 4.64
C PRO A 37 -3.37 5.38 5.39
N GLU A 38 -3.28 5.03 6.66
CA GLU A 38 -2.08 5.23 7.46
C GLU A 38 -0.99 4.21 7.08
N PHE A 39 0.26 4.54 7.40
CA PHE A 39 1.40 3.69 7.12
C PHE A 39 2.14 3.31 8.41
N ALA A 40 2.72 2.13 8.42
CA ALA A 40 3.71 1.77 9.41
C ALA A 40 5.02 2.57 9.20
N LYS A 41 5.95 2.43 10.13
CA LYS A 41 7.29 3.02 10.00
C LYS A 41 7.94 2.57 8.68
N SER A 42 8.39 3.54 7.90
CA SER A 42 9.11 3.28 6.67
C SER A 42 10.49 2.66 6.92
N VAL A 43 10.90 1.74 6.06
CA VAL A 43 12.21 1.09 6.09
C VAL A 43 12.86 1.17 4.70
N PRO A 44 14.20 1.21 4.60
CA PRO A 44 14.90 1.13 3.32
C PRO A 44 14.46 -0.11 2.53
N PHE A 45 14.28 0.06 1.22
CA PHE A 45 13.79 -1.01 0.35
C PHE A 45 14.43 -0.93 -1.05
N ASN A 46 14.86 -2.08 -1.53
CA ASN A 46 15.28 -2.32 -2.90
C ASN A 46 15.06 -3.81 -3.26
N GLY A 47 15.33 -4.19 -4.50
CA GLY A 47 15.16 -5.57 -4.95
C GLY A 47 16.07 -6.57 -4.22
N GLU A 48 17.25 -6.16 -3.81
CA GLU A 48 18.19 -7.00 -3.06
C GLU A 48 17.67 -7.30 -1.65
N THR A 49 17.19 -6.29 -0.93
CA THR A 49 16.59 -6.49 0.41
C THR A 49 15.37 -7.39 0.36
N LEU A 50 14.57 -7.31 -0.72
CA LEU A 50 13.44 -8.22 -0.92
C LEU A 50 13.90 -9.67 -1.15
N ALA A 51 14.92 -9.88 -2.00
CA ALA A 51 15.48 -11.19 -2.26
C ALA A 51 16.10 -11.84 -1.01
N LEU A 52 16.84 -11.06 -0.21
CA LEU A 52 17.39 -11.52 1.06
C LEU A 52 16.30 -11.95 2.02
N ARG A 53 15.25 -11.15 2.16
CA ARG A 53 14.10 -11.51 3.00
C ARG A 53 13.39 -12.78 2.53
N ALA A 54 13.22 -12.96 1.23
CA ALA A 54 12.66 -14.19 0.67
C ALA A 54 13.53 -15.42 0.97
N ALA A 55 14.86 -15.28 0.85
CA ALA A 55 15.80 -16.32 1.19
C ALA A 55 15.78 -16.69 2.69
N GLU A 56 15.65 -15.71 3.57
CA GLU A 56 15.49 -15.93 5.03
C GLU A 56 14.20 -16.70 5.34
N LEU A 57 13.09 -16.29 4.72
CA LEU A 57 11.81 -16.97 4.89
C LEU A 57 11.83 -18.41 4.37
N ALA A 58 12.52 -18.67 3.27
CA ALA A 58 12.65 -20.02 2.69
C ALA A 58 13.41 -21.00 3.60
N GLN A 59 14.18 -20.52 4.58
CA GLN A 59 14.87 -21.35 5.55
C GLN A 59 14.01 -21.70 6.77
N GLN A 60 12.83 -21.09 6.90
CA GLN A 60 11.91 -21.32 8.01
C GLN A 60 10.83 -22.31 7.61
N PRO A 61 10.31 -23.12 8.54
CA PRO A 61 9.13 -23.91 8.30
C PRO A 61 7.96 -23.03 7.86
N PHE A 62 7.18 -23.50 6.90
CA PHE A 62 5.98 -22.78 6.49
C PHE A 62 5.04 -22.57 7.67
N ALA A 63 4.62 -21.34 7.88
CA ALA A 63 3.63 -20.94 8.88
C ALA A 63 2.45 -20.27 8.17
N MET A 64 1.34 -20.97 8.08
CA MET A 64 0.11 -20.42 7.51
C MET A 64 -0.38 -19.21 8.31
N ARG A 65 -0.67 -18.12 7.64
CA ARG A 65 -1.29 -16.95 8.29
C ARG A 65 -2.68 -17.32 8.79
N LYS A 66 -3.02 -16.83 9.96
CA LYS A 66 -4.33 -17.06 10.57
C LYS A 66 -5.28 -15.93 10.20
N SER A 67 -6.59 -16.25 10.08
CA SER A 67 -7.61 -15.21 10.11
C SER A 67 -7.62 -14.54 11.49
N PRO A 68 -7.70 -13.20 11.57
CA PRO A 68 -7.78 -12.49 12.85
C PRO A 68 -9.11 -12.73 13.58
N ALA A 69 -10.15 -13.09 12.84
CA ALA A 69 -11.50 -13.36 13.37
C ALA A 69 -12.20 -14.46 12.55
N PRO A 70 -11.80 -15.74 12.70
CA PRO A 70 -12.29 -16.83 11.84
C PRO A 70 -13.81 -17.02 11.91
N ASP A 71 -14.42 -16.83 13.08
CA ASP A 71 -15.87 -16.97 13.27
C ASP A 71 -16.66 -15.85 12.55
N ILE A 72 -16.06 -14.69 12.38
CA ILE A 72 -16.66 -13.57 11.65
C ILE A 72 -16.40 -13.73 10.15
N THR A 73 -15.15 -13.94 9.75
CA THR A 73 -14.76 -14.02 8.35
C THR A 73 -15.46 -15.16 7.60
N SER A 74 -15.71 -16.31 8.26
CA SER A 74 -16.44 -17.44 7.67
C SER A 74 -17.91 -17.13 7.33
N ARG A 75 -18.47 -16.09 7.93
CA ARG A 75 -19.87 -15.66 7.74
C ARG A 75 -19.99 -14.46 6.78
N ILE A 76 -18.87 -13.84 6.39
CA ILE A 76 -18.86 -12.74 5.41
C ILE A 76 -18.98 -13.37 4.02
N ASP A 77 -20.19 -13.54 3.56
CA ASP A 77 -20.53 -14.07 2.25
C ASP A 77 -20.36 -13.01 1.13
N TYR A 78 -20.69 -13.41 -0.10
CA TYR A 78 -20.59 -12.52 -1.27
C TYR A 78 -21.49 -11.29 -1.13
N GLN A 79 -22.69 -11.43 -0.56
CA GLN A 79 -23.64 -10.34 -0.41
C GLN A 79 -23.16 -9.33 0.64
N SER A 80 -22.75 -9.81 1.80
CA SER A 80 -22.19 -8.97 2.88
C SER A 80 -20.95 -8.21 2.40
N HIS A 81 -20.06 -8.91 1.68
CA HIS A 81 -18.85 -8.30 1.12
C HIS A 81 -19.17 -7.26 0.04
N GLY A 82 -20.15 -7.53 -0.83
CA GLY A 82 -20.61 -6.62 -1.87
C GLY A 82 -21.31 -5.37 -1.34
N GLY A 83 -21.86 -5.44 -0.13
CA GLY A 83 -22.50 -4.31 0.55
C GLY A 83 -21.53 -3.27 1.13
N VAL A 84 -20.21 -3.55 1.15
CA VAL A 84 -19.20 -2.67 1.69
C VAL A 84 -18.40 -2.03 0.56
N GLN A 85 -18.20 -0.73 0.64
CA GLN A 85 -17.41 0.02 -0.33
C GLN A 85 -16.22 0.69 0.35
N TYR A 86 -15.07 0.66 -0.33
CA TYR A 86 -13.94 1.48 0.07
C TYR A 86 -14.23 2.95 -0.25
N ASP A 87 -13.95 3.85 0.69
CA ASP A 87 -14.06 5.29 0.47
C ASP A 87 -13.02 5.74 -0.56
N ARG A 88 -13.46 5.96 -1.79
CA ARG A 88 -12.59 6.29 -2.92
C ARG A 88 -11.90 7.64 -2.80
N ASP A 89 -12.38 8.52 -1.92
CA ASP A 89 -11.70 9.77 -1.58
C ASP A 89 -10.45 9.53 -0.72
N LYS A 90 -10.31 8.31 -0.16
CA LYS A 90 -9.15 7.82 0.58
C LYS A 90 -8.26 6.88 -0.25
N ALA A 91 -8.47 6.79 -1.56
CA ALA A 91 -7.67 5.92 -2.41
C ALA A 91 -6.19 6.30 -2.34
N LEU A 92 -5.34 5.29 -2.22
CA LEU A 92 -3.90 5.49 -2.22
C LEU A 92 -3.44 5.98 -3.59
N PHE A 93 -2.55 6.97 -3.63
CA PHE A 93 -2.00 7.62 -4.84
C PHE A 93 -3.01 8.45 -5.66
N ALA A 94 -4.23 8.69 -5.19
CA ALA A 94 -5.19 9.52 -5.92
C ALA A 94 -4.70 10.96 -6.17
N ASP A 95 -3.99 11.54 -5.18
CA ASP A 95 -3.50 12.93 -5.23
C ASP A 95 -2.01 13.03 -5.62
N ALA A 96 -1.34 11.92 -5.88
CA ALA A 96 0.11 11.87 -6.09
C ALA A 96 0.55 12.11 -7.54
N GLY A 97 -0.34 12.54 -8.43
CA GLY A 97 -0.07 12.64 -9.87
C GLY A 97 0.19 11.27 -10.51
N GLY A 98 -0.06 10.20 -9.79
CA GLY A 98 -0.02 8.83 -10.27
C GLY A 98 -1.22 8.52 -11.16
N THR A 99 -1.03 7.58 -12.07
CA THR A 99 -2.05 7.23 -13.05
C THR A 99 -3.02 6.15 -12.57
N PHE A 100 -2.78 5.53 -11.43
CA PHE A 100 -3.55 4.36 -11.00
C PHE A 100 -3.81 4.37 -9.48
N PRO A 101 -4.86 5.05 -9.01
CA PRO A 101 -5.26 4.99 -7.61
C PRO A 101 -5.59 3.57 -7.15
N LEU A 102 -5.32 3.27 -5.89
CA LEU A 102 -5.59 1.98 -5.29
C LEU A 102 -6.64 2.09 -4.19
N THR A 103 -7.55 1.13 -4.17
CA THR A 103 -8.48 0.86 -3.05
C THR A 103 -8.28 -0.56 -2.56
N PHE A 104 -8.78 -0.85 -1.36
CA PHE A 104 -8.50 -2.12 -0.70
C PHE A 104 -9.78 -2.91 -0.45
N PHE A 105 -9.63 -4.22 -0.27
CA PHE A 105 -10.75 -5.12 0.05
C PHE A 105 -10.69 -5.55 1.51
N PRO A 106 -11.83 -5.59 2.21
CA PRO A 106 -11.90 -6.21 3.52
C PRO A 106 -11.80 -7.73 3.41
N LEU A 107 -11.55 -8.41 4.53
CA LEU A 107 -11.57 -9.87 4.60
C LEU A 107 -12.98 -10.41 4.36
N GLY A 108 -13.08 -11.66 3.93
CA GLY A 108 -14.31 -12.40 3.73
C GLY A 108 -14.07 -13.91 3.68
N GLN A 109 -15.15 -14.70 3.54
CA GLN A 109 -15.06 -16.17 3.58
C GLN A 109 -14.11 -16.78 2.55
N TYR A 110 -13.98 -16.16 1.38
CA TYR A 110 -13.09 -16.65 0.31
C TYR A 110 -11.64 -16.21 0.49
N PHE A 111 -11.42 -15.12 1.22
CA PHE A 111 -10.10 -14.58 1.53
C PHE A 111 -10.05 -14.17 3.01
N PRO A 112 -10.06 -15.18 3.92
CA PRO A 112 -10.18 -14.93 5.36
C PRO A 112 -8.86 -14.50 6.02
N ARG A 113 -7.74 -14.61 5.30
CA ARG A 113 -6.40 -14.30 5.80
C ARG A 113 -5.90 -13.00 5.21
N PRO A 114 -5.38 -12.07 6.02
CA PRO A 114 -4.88 -10.79 5.52
C PRO A 114 -3.58 -10.96 4.74
N VAL A 115 -3.43 -10.14 3.71
CA VAL A 115 -2.16 -9.95 3.01
C VAL A 115 -1.51 -8.66 3.47
N LYS A 116 -0.18 -8.66 3.61
CA LYS A 116 0.58 -7.45 3.88
C LYS A 116 0.83 -6.70 2.58
N ILE A 117 0.42 -5.45 2.55
CA ILE A 117 0.56 -4.57 1.39
C ILE A 117 1.54 -3.47 1.75
N PHE A 118 2.52 -3.23 0.90
CA PHE A 118 3.54 -2.23 1.12
C PHE A 118 3.53 -1.20 -0.02
N ALA A 119 3.50 0.06 0.34
CA ALA A 119 3.77 1.15 -0.60
C ALA A 119 5.28 1.40 -0.66
N VAL A 120 5.82 1.47 -1.88
CA VAL A 120 7.25 1.69 -2.13
C VAL A 120 7.42 3.02 -2.84
N SER A 121 8.27 3.88 -2.29
CA SER A 121 8.60 5.18 -2.89
C SER A 121 9.98 5.63 -2.42
N GLY A 122 10.76 6.24 -3.32
CA GLY A 122 12.05 6.85 -2.97
C GLY A 122 13.06 5.90 -2.32
N GLY A 123 13.07 4.61 -2.67
CA GLY A 123 13.98 3.63 -2.05
C GLY A 123 13.58 3.19 -0.64
N ALA A 124 12.33 3.42 -0.23
CA ALA A 124 11.78 3.00 1.05
C ALA A 124 10.44 2.31 0.86
N SER A 125 10.06 1.44 1.79
CA SER A 125 8.74 0.80 1.85
C SER A 125 8.09 1.01 3.21
N ALA A 126 6.76 1.14 3.21
CA ALA A 126 5.95 1.20 4.41
C ALA A 126 4.70 0.33 4.25
N GLU A 127 4.37 -0.46 5.27
CA GLU A 127 3.16 -1.26 5.28
C GLU A 127 1.93 -0.36 5.37
N VAL A 128 0.94 -0.60 4.51
CA VAL A 128 -0.35 0.08 4.53
C VAL A 128 -1.19 -0.48 5.67
N LYS A 129 -1.64 0.39 6.57
CA LYS A 129 -2.43 0.00 7.74
C LYS A 129 -3.90 -0.10 7.40
N TYR A 130 -4.51 -1.20 7.84
CA TYR A 130 -5.96 -1.35 7.80
C TYR A 130 -6.61 -0.43 8.83
N SER A 131 -7.77 0.09 8.47
CA SER A 131 -8.71 0.73 9.38
C SER A 131 -10.13 0.56 8.83
N PRO A 132 -11.14 0.24 9.65
CA PRO A 132 -12.53 0.22 9.22
C PRO A 132 -13.01 1.59 8.72
N ALA A 133 -12.40 2.68 9.19
CA ALA A 133 -12.69 4.04 8.73
C ALA A 133 -12.36 4.29 7.24
N LEU A 134 -11.66 3.37 6.58
CA LEU A 134 -11.39 3.42 5.13
C LEU A 134 -12.57 2.94 4.29
N PHE A 135 -13.60 2.38 4.92
CA PHE A 135 -14.74 1.75 4.25
C PHE A 135 -16.05 2.40 4.68
N ASP A 136 -16.99 2.43 3.77
CA ASP A 136 -18.41 2.67 4.05
C ASP A 136 -19.05 1.31 4.36
N ILE A 137 -19.26 1.06 5.66
CA ILE A 137 -19.76 -0.21 6.18
C ILE A 137 -21.15 0.06 6.79
N PRO A 138 -22.23 -0.52 6.22
CA PRO A 138 -23.55 -0.45 6.83
C PRO A 138 -23.53 -1.00 8.26
N ALA A 139 -24.25 -0.36 9.17
CA ALA A 139 -24.21 -0.69 10.60
C ALA A 139 -24.67 -2.13 10.93
N ASP A 140 -25.52 -2.70 10.10
CA ASP A 140 -26.03 -4.08 10.20
C ASP A 140 -25.17 -5.10 9.45
N ASN A 141 -24.12 -4.66 8.75
CA ASN A 141 -23.22 -5.54 8.01
C ASN A 141 -22.25 -6.24 8.96
N ILE A 142 -22.10 -7.56 8.81
CA ILE A 142 -21.22 -8.38 9.65
C ILE A 142 -19.75 -7.93 9.60
N ILE A 143 -19.31 -7.29 8.52
CA ILE A 143 -17.95 -6.73 8.37
C ILE A 143 -17.65 -5.69 9.46
N ALA A 144 -18.65 -4.99 9.97
CA ALA A 144 -18.50 -4.06 11.10
C ALA A 144 -18.00 -4.73 12.40
N GLN A 145 -18.06 -6.07 12.48
CA GLN A 145 -17.58 -6.83 13.64
C GLN A 145 -16.11 -7.26 13.51
N LEU A 146 -15.46 -6.98 12.37
CA LEU A 146 -14.02 -7.26 12.22
C LEU A 146 -13.19 -6.39 13.17
N PRO A 147 -12.08 -6.92 13.70
CA PRO A 147 -11.14 -6.12 14.49
C PRO A 147 -10.62 -4.89 13.72
N ASP A 148 -10.29 -3.83 14.45
CA ASP A 148 -9.75 -2.58 13.88
C ASP A 148 -8.42 -2.77 13.14
N ASP A 149 -7.73 -3.87 13.37
CA ASP A 149 -6.47 -4.28 12.74
C ASP A 149 -6.59 -5.54 11.88
N ALA A 150 -7.80 -5.88 11.44
CA ALA A 150 -8.08 -7.11 10.69
C ALA A 150 -7.19 -7.32 9.46
N GLY A 151 -6.72 -6.25 8.85
CA GLY A 151 -5.94 -6.29 7.61
C GLY A 151 -6.81 -6.36 6.36
N PHE A 152 -6.17 -6.36 5.20
CA PHE A 152 -6.83 -6.36 3.89
C PHE A 152 -6.77 -7.74 3.24
N ALA A 153 -7.81 -8.11 2.51
CA ALA A 153 -7.81 -9.29 1.65
C ALA A 153 -7.01 -9.06 0.35
N GLY A 154 -6.79 -7.82 -0.02
CA GLY A 154 -6.10 -7.44 -1.25
C GLY A 154 -6.41 -6.00 -1.64
N PHE A 155 -6.16 -5.69 -2.90
CA PHE A 155 -6.34 -4.33 -3.42
C PHE A 155 -6.82 -4.34 -4.86
N ARG A 156 -7.38 -3.21 -5.26
CA ARG A 156 -7.85 -2.90 -6.60
C ARG A 156 -7.07 -1.71 -7.14
N ILE A 157 -6.69 -1.79 -8.40
CA ILE A 157 -6.08 -0.71 -9.17
C ILE A 157 -7.16 -0.14 -10.06
N HIS A 158 -7.35 1.17 -10.00
CA HIS A 158 -8.32 1.88 -10.82
C HIS A 158 -7.72 2.36 -12.13
N GLU A 159 -8.54 2.41 -13.17
CA GLU A 159 -8.16 2.92 -14.48
C GLU A 159 -8.35 4.43 -14.56
N THR A 160 -7.27 5.16 -14.76
CA THR A 160 -7.31 6.63 -14.88
C THR A 160 -6.84 7.14 -16.24
N ARG A 161 -6.35 6.27 -17.12
CA ARG A 161 -5.87 6.69 -18.45
C ARG A 161 -7.04 7.20 -19.27
N ASP A 162 -6.95 8.45 -19.66
CA ASP A 162 -7.96 9.13 -20.49
C ASP A 162 -9.40 9.10 -19.90
N ARG A 163 -9.52 9.06 -18.55
CA ARG A 163 -10.81 8.92 -17.85
C ARG A 163 -10.88 9.76 -16.59
N ASP A 164 -11.94 10.55 -16.46
CA ASP A 164 -12.26 11.32 -15.25
C ASP A 164 -13.11 10.51 -14.24
N ASP A 165 -13.75 9.41 -14.71
CA ASP A 165 -14.65 8.57 -13.92
C ASP A 165 -13.94 7.37 -13.24
N TRP A 166 -12.65 7.48 -13.01
CA TRP A 166 -11.79 6.40 -12.48
C TRP A 166 -12.34 5.72 -11.23
N LYS A 167 -13.10 6.45 -10.41
CA LYS A 167 -13.72 5.90 -9.19
C LYS A 167 -14.65 4.73 -9.46
N THR A 168 -15.16 4.59 -10.68
CA THR A 168 -16.04 3.51 -11.10
C THR A 168 -15.38 2.51 -12.03
N GLN A 169 -14.12 2.74 -12.39
CA GLN A 169 -13.41 1.93 -13.37
C GLN A 169 -12.29 1.11 -12.73
N ASP A 170 -12.37 -0.19 -12.89
CA ASP A 170 -11.32 -1.11 -12.48
C ASP A 170 -10.36 -1.37 -13.64
N TRP A 171 -9.09 -1.49 -13.35
CA TRP A 171 -8.11 -2.03 -14.27
C TRP A 171 -7.66 -3.43 -13.84
N ALA A 172 -7.25 -3.59 -12.59
CA ALA A 172 -6.84 -4.88 -12.06
C ALA A 172 -7.21 -5.01 -10.57
N ALA A 173 -7.36 -6.25 -10.10
CA ALA A 173 -7.56 -6.57 -8.70
C ALA A 173 -6.71 -7.75 -8.30
N PHE A 174 -6.16 -7.70 -7.09
CA PHE A 174 -5.37 -8.74 -6.45
C PHE A 174 -6.06 -9.13 -5.15
N LEU A 175 -6.34 -10.42 -4.97
CA LEU A 175 -7.02 -10.96 -3.80
C LEU A 175 -6.28 -12.18 -3.26
N GLY A 176 -6.11 -12.20 -1.95
CA GLY A 176 -5.18 -13.13 -1.34
C GLY A 176 -3.76 -12.94 -1.90
N ALA A 177 -2.91 -13.93 -1.73
CA ALA A 177 -1.53 -13.80 -2.17
C ALA A 177 -1.30 -14.18 -3.64
N SER A 178 -2.18 -14.96 -4.25
CA SER A 178 -1.91 -15.53 -5.58
C SER A 178 -2.94 -15.23 -6.66
N TYR A 179 -4.15 -14.80 -6.31
CA TYR A 179 -5.20 -14.53 -7.29
C TYR A 179 -5.13 -13.09 -7.81
N PHE A 180 -5.22 -12.93 -9.10
CA PHE A 180 -5.41 -11.63 -9.73
C PHE A 180 -6.38 -11.69 -10.91
N ARG A 181 -6.98 -10.56 -11.19
CA ARG A 181 -7.88 -10.34 -12.32
C ARG A 181 -7.56 -9.01 -12.98
N ALA A 182 -7.59 -8.96 -14.30
CA ALA A 182 -7.44 -7.72 -15.06
C ALA A 182 -8.58 -7.56 -16.06
N ILE A 183 -8.84 -6.32 -16.46
CA ILE A 183 -9.78 -5.97 -17.51
C ILE A 183 -8.99 -5.79 -18.79
N GLY A 184 -9.44 -6.44 -19.88
CA GLY A 184 -8.81 -6.35 -21.17
C GLY A 184 -8.99 -4.98 -21.84
N ALA A 185 -8.22 -4.71 -22.88
CA ALA A 185 -8.19 -3.42 -23.58
C ALA A 185 -9.55 -2.98 -24.16
N LEU A 186 -10.46 -3.92 -24.41
CA LEU A 186 -11.82 -3.64 -24.90
C LEU A 186 -12.86 -3.66 -23.75
N GLY A 187 -12.44 -3.51 -22.50
CA GLY A 187 -13.34 -3.55 -21.35
C GLY A 187 -13.85 -4.95 -20.99
N GLN A 188 -13.19 -6.01 -21.50
CA GLN A 188 -13.61 -7.38 -21.20
C GLN A 188 -13.23 -7.74 -19.75
N TYR A 189 -14.23 -8.17 -19.01
CA TYR A 189 -14.06 -8.83 -17.71
C TYR A 189 -13.74 -10.33 -17.91
N GLY A 190 -13.12 -10.93 -16.89
CA GLY A 190 -12.94 -12.37 -16.84
C GLY A 190 -11.54 -12.87 -17.15
N ILE A 191 -10.58 -11.98 -17.43
CA ILE A 191 -9.16 -12.35 -17.47
C ILE A 191 -8.69 -12.50 -16.03
N SER A 192 -8.60 -13.76 -15.55
CA SER A 192 -8.13 -14.05 -14.20
C SER A 192 -7.14 -15.19 -14.20
N ALA A 193 -6.22 -15.15 -13.24
CA ALA A 193 -5.19 -16.17 -13.06
C ALA A 193 -4.76 -16.27 -11.59
N ARG A 194 -3.98 -17.29 -11.30
CA ARG A 194 -3.19 -17.41 -10.08
C ARG A 194 -1.72 -17.32 -10.43
N GLY A 195 -0.96 -16.63 -9.59
CA GLY A 195 0.48 -16.49 -9.81
C GLY A 195 1.21 -17.80 -9.68
N ILE A 196 0.82 -18.65 -8.70
CA ILE A 196 1.38 -19.99 -8.47
C ILE A 196 0.26 -20.93 -8.08
N THR A 197 0.31 -22.14 -8.63
CA THR A 197 -0.51 -23.29 -8.23
C THR A 197 0.36 -24.52 -8.14
N VAL A 198 0.06 -25.42 -7.21
CA VAL A 198 0.80 -26.65 -6.95
C VAL A 198 -0.16 -27.84 -7.04
N ASN A 199 0.34 -28.96 -7.55
CA ASN A 199 -0.43 -30.21 -7.71
C ASN A 199 -1.67 -30.05 -8.60
N THR A 200 -1.64 -29.19 -9.60
CA THR A 200 -2.73 -29.04 -10.56
C THR A 200 -2.89 -30.30 -11.42
N ALA A 201 -4.13 -30.72 -11.66
CA ALA A 201 -4.46 -31.90 -12.46
C ALA A 201 -3.85 -33.23 -11.95
N THR A 202 -3.53 -33.34 -10.67
CA THR A 202 -3.14 -34.60 -10.01
C THR A 202 -4.34 -35.22 -9.31
N SER A 203 -4.20 -36.48 -8.84
CA SER A 203 -5.23 -37.15 -8.06
C SER A 203 -5.37 -36.63 -6.62
N GLY A 204 -4.47 -35.76 -6.17
CA GLY A 204 -4.50 -35.10 -4.87
C GLY A 204 -5.29 -33.79 -4.90
N ALA A 205 -5.48 -33.20 -3.72
CA ALA A 205 -6.06 -31.86 -3.61
C ALA A 205 -5.11 -30.82 -4.21
N GLU A 206 -5.66 -29.88 -4.98
CA GLU A 206 -4.90 -28.73 -5.46
C GLU A 206 -4.49 -27.83 -4.29
N GLU A 207 -3.27 -27.34 -4.31
CA GLU A 207 -2.76 -26.40 -3.33
C GLU A 207 -2.66 -25.00 -3.92
N PHE A 208 -3.18 -24.03 -3.19
CA PHE A 208 -3.07 -22.62 -3.51
C PHE A 208 -2.16 -21.95 -2.47
N PRO A 209 -0.89 -21.69 -2.80
CA PRO A 209 0.03 -21.11 -1.86
C PRO A 209 -0.45 -19.75 -1.34
N ASP A 210 -0.28 -19.53 -0.04
CA ASP A 210 -0.34 -18.20 0.57
C ASP A 210 1.08 -17.61 0.58
N PHE A 211 1.25 -16.47 -0.02
CA PHE A 211 2.53 -15.79 -0.06
C PHE A 211 2.70 -14.76 1.05
#